data_f6d073c9fe5604c774e1fc162fb9805a
#
_entry.id   f6d073c9fe5604c774e1fc162fb9805a
#
_cell.length_a   1.000
_cell.length_b   1.000
_cell.length_c   1.000
_cell.angle_alpha   90.00
_cell.angle_beta   90.00
_cell.angle_gamma   90.00
#
_symmetry.space_group_name_H-M   'P 1'
#
loop_
_entity.id
_entity.type
_entity.pdbx_description
1 polymer ?
#
loop_
_entity_poly.entity_id
_entity_poly.type
_entity_poly.pdbx_seq_one_letter_code
_entity_poly.pdbx_strand_id
1 'polypeptide(L)'
;MTSPTSSTSPAARILVVDNYDSFVYTLVGYLRELGADTLVVRNDAMSLGEVTELAADRQGILLSPGPGTPAGAGVSVDLVHWAAEQSKPLYGVCLGHQAISEAYGATVTHSAELMHGKTSRVLHGNHSMFAGVPDPFTATRYHSLAAVRSTVPDELEITAETEGGIVMGVAHRSVPLWGVQFHPESVLTEGGYRMLANWLESLGMAGAAARADTLSPVVG
;
A
#
# COMPACT_ATOMS: atom_id res chain seq x y z
N MET A 1 -39.22 2.85 -21.26
CA MET A 1 -38.08 3.50 -20.64
C MET A 1 -37.53 2.55 -19.57
N THR A 2 -36.54 1.76 -19.93
CA THR A 2 -35.87 0.82 -19.02
C THR A 2 -34.78 1.58 -18.28
N SER A 3 -34.94 1.75 -16.99
CA SER A 3 -33.89 2.31 -16.12
C SER A 3 -32.66 1.41 -16.18
N PRO A 4 -31.45 1.97 -16.32
CA PRO A 4 -30.23 1.17 -16.25
C PRO A 4 -30.10 0.65 -14.80
N THR A 5 -30.14 -0.67 -14.65
CA THR A 5 -29.72 -1.33 -13.41
C THR A 5 -28.22 -1.07 -13.25
N SER A 6 -27.86 -0.18 -12.31
CA SER A 6 -26.46 -0.03 -11.90
C SER A 6 -26.04 -1.36 -11.26
N SER A 7 -25.32 -2.20 -11.98
CA SER A 7 -24.63 -3.34 -11.40
C SER A 7 -23.48 -2.78 -10.56
N THR A 8 -23.72 -2.56 -9.28
CA THR A 8 -22.64 -2.32 -8.34
C THR A 8 -21.81 -3.59 -8.28
N SER A 9 -20.56 -3.53 -8.75
CA SER A 9 -19.59 -4.61 -8.52
C SER A 9 -19.56 -4.93 -7.03
N PRO A 10 -19.43 -6.22 -6.64
CA PRO A 10 -19.35 -6.56 -5.23
C PRO A 10 -18.19 -5.83 -4.57
N ALA A 11 -18.37 -5.39 -3.33
CA ALA A 11 -17.33 -4.74 -2.54
C ALA A 11 -16.12 -5.69 -2.39
N ALA A 12 -14.91 -5.18 -2.68
CA ALA A 12 -13.71 -5.95 -2.40
C ALA A 12 -13.54 -6.08 -0.88
N ARG A 13 -13.34 -7.30 -0.39
CA ARG A 13 -13.05 -7.58 1.03
C ARG A 13 -11.55 -7.56 1.24
N ILE A 14 -11.08 -6.66 2.10
CA ILE A 14 -9.66 -6.42 2.36
C ILE A 14 -9.30 -6.81 3.79
N LEU A 15 -8.25 -7.60 3.96
CA LEU A 15 -7.60 -7.80 5.25
C LEU A 15 -6.60 -6.67 5.47
N VAL A 16 -6.75 -5.92 6.54
CA VAL A 16 -5.79 -4.89 6.95
C VAL A 16 -4.99 -5.41 8.13
N VAL A 17 -3.68 -5.55 7.97
CA VAL A 17 -2.77 -5.89 9.06
C VAL A 17 -2.24 -4.59 9.65
N ASP A 18 -2.64 -4.34 10.90
CA ASP A 18 -2.27 -3.14 11.66
C ASP A 18 -0.91 -3.36 12.35
N ASN A 19 0.10 -2.62 11.89
CA ASN A 19 1.45 -2.59 12.45
C ASN A 19 1.57 -1.56 13.59
N TYR A 20 0.49 -1.28 14.34
CA TYR A 20 0.45 -0.32 15.45
C TYR A 20 0.67 1.12 15.02
N ASP A 21 0.10 1.50 13.89
CA ASP A 21 0.15 2.87 13.38
C ASP A 21 -1.09 3.67 13.75
N SER A 22 -0.90 4.95 14.10
CA SER A 22 -2.01 5.85 14.40
C SER A 22 -2.88 6.21 13.19
N PHE A 23 -2.36 6.04 11.97
CA PHE A 23 -3.05 6.36 10.72
C PHE A 23 -3.72 5.15 10.04
N VAL A 24 -3.63 3.95 10.64
CA VAL A 24 -4.27 2.75 10.04
C VAL A 24 -5.75 2.95 9.80
N TYR A 25 -6.46 3.61 10.72
CA TYR A 25 -7.90 3.85 10.56
C TYR A 25 -8.23 4.92 9.52
N THR A 26 -7.29 5.81 9.19
CA THR A 26 -7.42 6.72 8.04
C THR A 26 -7.34 5.94 6.74
N LEU A 27 -6.38 5.01 6.60
CA LEU A 27 -6.31 4.08 5.45
C LEU A 27 -7.58 3.24 5.32
N VAL A 28 -8.07 2.69 6.43
CA VAL A 28 -9.33 1.94 6.49
C VAL A 28 -10.51 2.81 6.05
N GLY A 29 -10.54 4.06 6.50
CA GLY A 29 -11.54 5.05 6.07
C GLY A 29 -11.53 5.24 4.55
N TYR A 30 -10.36 5.49 3.96
CA TYR A 30 -10.20 5.66 2.51
C TYR A 30 -10.65 4.41 1.73
N LEU A 31 -10.27 3.22 2.16
CA LEU A 31 -10.72 1.98 1.52
C LEU A 31 -12.25 1.84 1.55
N ARG A 32 -12.88 2.16 2.69
CA ARG A 32 -14.34 2.10 2.85
C ARG A 32 -15.07 3.16 2.02
N GLU A 33 -14.54 4.38 1.96
CA GLU A 33 -15.09 5.44 1.11
C GLU A 33 -14.97 5.10 -0.38
N LEU A 34 -13.92 4.37 -0.76
CA LEU A 34 -13.78 3.77 -2.09
C LEU A 34 -14.74 2.58 -2.31
N GLY A 35 -15.41 2.08 -1.26
CA GLY A 35 -16.44 1.04 -1.32
C GLY A 35 -15.94 -0.37 -0.97
N ALA A 36 -14.72 -0.52 -0.45
CA ALA A 36 -14.24 -1.81 0.03
C ALA A 36 -14.81 -2.15 1.42
N ASP A 37 -14.93 -3.45 1.71
CA ASP A 37 -15.15 -3.97 3.06
C ASP A 37 -13.80 -4.33 3.70
N THR A 38 -13.61 -3.99 4.98
CA THR A 38 -12.31 -4.14 5.64
C THR A 38 -12.43 -4.89 6.96
N LEU A 39 -11.53 -5.85 7.19
CA LEU A 39 -11.27 -6.45 8.49
C LEU A 39 -9.87 -6.05 8.94
N VAL A 40 -9.76 -5.50 10.15
CA VAL A 40 -8.47 -5.10 10.74
C VAL A 40 -8.04 -6.12 11.78
N VAL A 41 -6.80 -6.60 11.68
CA VAL A 41 -6.14 -7.44 12.68
C VAL A 41 -4.77 -6.87 13.00
N ARG A 42 -4.32 -6.96 14.26
CA ARG A 42 -2.97 -6.55 14.62
C ARG A 42 -1.94 -7.58 14.19
N ASN A 43 -0.76 -7.13 13.84
CA ASN A 43 0.33 -7.94 13.27
C ASN A 43 0.86 -9.04 14.21
N ASP A 44 0.55 -8.98 15.49
CA ASP A 44 0.99 -9.91 16.54
C ASP A 44 -0.19 -10.57 17.31
N ALA A 45 -1.44 -10.25 16.94
CA ALA A 45 -2.61 -10.74 17.64
C ALA A 45 -2.96 -12.21 17.32
N MET A 46 -2.43 -12.71 16.21
CA MET A 46 -2.74 -14.03 15.66
C MET A 46 -1.47 -14.66 15.07
N SER A 47 -1.44 -15.98 15.01
CA SER A 47 -0.40 -16.70 14.27
C SER A 47 -0.52 -16.46 12.76
N LEU A 48 0.57 -16.70 12.02
CA LEU A 48 0.55 -16.63 10.56
C LEU A 48 -0.56 -17.50 9.95
N GLY A 49 -0.74 -18.74 10.46
CA GLY A 49 -1.78 -19.64 9.99
C GLY A 49 -3.19 -19.06 10.11
N GLU A 50 -3.53 -18.48 11.26
CA GLU A 50 -4.83 -17.83 11.48
C GLU A 50 -5.02 -16.61 10.58
N VAL A 51 -3.97 -15.79 10.38
CA VAL A 51 -4.03 -14.61 9.48
C VAL A 51 -4.20 -15.04 8.03
N THR A 52 -3.52 -16.10 7.60
CA THR A 52 -3.64 -16.62 6.23
C THR A 52 -5.00 -17.24 5.95
N GLU A 53 -5.63 -17.91 6.93
CA GLU A 53 -7.01 -18.37 6.83
C GLU A 53 -7.98 -17.19 6.61
N LEU A 54 -7.82 -16.10 7.36
CA LEU A 54 -8.60 -14.88 7.16
C LEU A 54 -8.34 -14.24 5.79
N ALA A 55 -7.09 -14.25 5.32
CA ALA A 55 -6.69 -13.68 4.04
C ALA A 55 -7.21 -14.49 2.85
N ALA A 56 -7.35 -15.83 3.00
CA ALA A 56 -7.80 -16.71 1.93
C ALA A 56 -9.16 -16.29 1.36
N ASP A 57 -10.09 -15.91 2.22
CA ASP A 57 -11.45 -15.50 1.86
C ASP A 57 -11.56 -14.04 1.37
N ARG A 58 -10.46 -13.30 1.32
CA ARG A 58 -10.44 -11.88 0.93
C ARG A 58 -9.77 -11.66 -0.41
N GLN A 59 -10.13 -10.57 -1.09
CA GLN A 59 -9.59 -10.23 -2.41
C GLN A 59 -8.19 -9.62 -2.31
N GLY A 60 -7.84 -8.99 -1.18
CA GLY A 60 -6.53 -8.38 -1.01
C GLY A 60 -6.13 -8.20 0.45
N ILE A 61 -4.84 -7.91 0.65
CA ILE A 61 -4.23 -7.65 1.95
C ILE A 61 -3.59 -6.26 1.90
N LEU A 62 -3.82 -5.43 2.93
CA LEU A 62 -3.10 -4.20 3.14
C LEU A 62 -2.22 -4.34 4.39
N LEU A 63 -0.91 -4.15 4.25
CA LEU A 63 0.02 -4.00 5.36
C LEU A 63 0.16 -2.51 5.69
N SER A 64 -0.21 -2.12 6.90
CA SER A 64 -0.21 -0.73 7.33
C SER A 64 1.20 -0.18 7.58
N PRO A 65 1.34 1.15 7.71
CA PRO A 65 2.47 1.75 8.38
C PRO A 65 2.64 1.20 9.80
N GLY A 66 3.78 1.49 10.42
CA GLY A 66 4.03 1.14 11.81
C GLY A 66 5.42 1.57 12.26
N PRO A 67 5.68 1.52 13.57
CA PRO A 67 6.99 1.79 14.13
C PRO A 67 7.95 0.61 13.97
N GLY A 68 9.25 0.88 14.15
CA GLY A 68 10.28 -0.16 14.16
C GLY A 68 10.77 -0.58 12.80
N THR A 69 11.00 -1.88 12.64
CA THR A 69 11.58 -2.50 11.44
C THR A 69 10.68 -3.61 10.91
N PRO A 70 10.79 -3.99 9.63
CA PRO A 70 10.00 -5.10 9.08
C PRO A 70 10.18 -6.41 9.87
N ALA A 71 11.40 -6.72 10.27
CA ALA A 71 11.69 -7.92 11.07
C ALA A 71 10.98 -7.94 12.43
N GLY A 72 10.63 -6.75 12.97
CA GLY A 72 9.86 -6.61 14.21
C GLY A 72 8.35 -6.46 14.00
N ALA A 73 7.86 -6.56 12.77
CA ALA A 73 6.46 -6.31 12.39
C ALA A 73 5.57 -7.58 12.44
N GLY A 74 5.79 -8.46 13.42
CA GLY A 74 4.99 -9.67 13.61
C GLY A 74 4.93 -10.53 12.34
N VAL A 75 3.73 -10.86 11.89
CA VAL A 75 3.51 -11.71 10.71
C VAL A 75 3.74 -11.02 9.37
N SER A 76 4.09 -9.73 9.32
CA SER A 76 4.04 -8.93 8.08
C SER A 76 4.97 -9.46 6.98
N VAL A 77 6.23 -9.82 7.30
CA VAL A 77 7.18 -10.33 6.30
C VAL A 77 6.77 -11.73 5.80
N ASP A 78 6.41 -12.62 6.72
CA ASP A 78 5.96 -13.99 6.38
C ASP A 78 4.67 -13.95 5.55
N LEU A 79 3.79 -12.99 5.83
CA LEU A 79 2.54 -12.81 5.07
C LEU A 79 2.81 -12.32 3.64
N VAL A 80 3.90 -11.55 3.40
CA VAL A 80 4.33 -11.20 2.04
C VAL A 80 4.73 -12.47 1.26
N HIS A 81 5.51 -13.37 1.85
CA HIS A 81 5.88 -14.62 1.22
C HIS A 81 4.66 -15.47 0.88
N TRP A 82 3.75 -15.65 1.85
CA TRP A 82 2.52 -16.39 1.62
C TRP A 82 1.66 -15.74 0.52
N ALA A 83 1.53 -14.42 0.50
CA ALA A 83 0.77 -13.71 -0.51
C ALA A 83 1.36 -13.92 -1.91
N ALA A 84 2.70 -13.92 -2.03
CA ALA A 84 3.39 -14.21 -3.28
C ALA A 84 3.11 -15.64 -3.78
N GLU A 85 3.23 -16.64 -2.91
CA GLU A 85 2.96 -18.05 -3.23
C GLU A 85 1.53 -18.29 -3.69
N GLN A 86 0.57 -17.57 -3.10
CA GLN A 86 -0.84 -17.68 -3.43
C GLN A 86 -1.28 -16.72 -4.55
N SER A 87 -0.36 -15.92 -5.10
CA SER A 87 -0.69 -14.80 -6.01
C SER A 87 -1.80 -13.91 -5.44
N LYS A 88 -1.79 -13.74 -4.11
CA LYS A 88 -2.75 -12.91 -3.40
C LYS A 88 -2.33 -11.46 -3.48
N PRO A 89 -3.20 -10.56 -3.98
CA PRO A 89 -2.89 -9.14 -4.05
C PRO A 89 -2.58 -8.55 -2.66
N LEU A 90 -1.45 -7.83 -2.56
CA LEU A 90 -1.02 -7.21 -1.34
C LEU A 90 -0.51 -5.79 -1.62
N TYR A 91 -0.92 -4.85 -0.78
CA TYR A 91 -0.48 -3.45 -0.82
C TYR A 91 0.19 -3.09 0.51
N GLY A 92 1.45 -2.69 0.46
CA GLY A 92 2.23 -2.29 1.63
C GLY A 92 2.42 -0.77 1.72
N VAL A 93 2.12 -0.18 2.88
CA VAL A 93 2.33 1.25 3.14
C VAL A 93 3.42 1.42 4.18
N CYS A 94 4.42 2.25 3.91
CA CYS A 94 5.54 2.60 4.77
C CYS A 94 6.26 1.34 5.32
N LEU A 95 5.99 0.90 6.55
CA LEU A 95 6.52 -0.35 7.10
C LEU A 95 6.11 -1.57 6.26
N GLY A 96 4.88 -1.58 5.72
CA GLY A 96 4.41 -2.63 4.82
C GLY A 96 5.18 -2.68 3.49
N HIS A 97 5.56 -1.54 2.93
CA HIS A 97 6.45 -1.45 1.77
C HIS A 97 7.86 -1.97 2.09
N GLN A 98 8.37 -1.63 3.28
CA GLN A 98 9.65 -2.14 3.76
C GLN A 98 9.62 -3.66 3.97
N ALA A 99 8.49 -4.20 4.46
CA ALA A 99 8.30 -5.64 4.61
C ALA A 99 8.33 -6.36 3.24
N ILE A 100 7.71 -5.78 2.19
CA ILE A 100 7.83 -6.30 0.83
C ILE A 100 9.30 -6.28 0.38
N SER A 101 9.99 -5.17 0.56
CA SER A 101 11.38 -5.01 0.15
C SER A 101 12.30 -6.02 0.85
N GLU A 102 12.17 -6.19 2.18
CA GLU A 102 12.99 -7.10 2.98
C GLU A 102 12.67 -8.57 2.68
N ALA A 103 11.41 -8.93 2.43
CA ALA A 103 11.01 -10.29 2.04
C ALA A 103 11.71 -10.77 0.77
N TYR A 104 12.08 -9.85 -0.12
CA TYR A 104 12.83 -10.16 -1.34
C TYR A 104 14.33 -9.85 -1.21
N GLY A 105 14.84 -9.63 0.00
CA GLY A 105 16.27 -9.50 0.27
C GLY A 105 16.85 -8.10 0.07
N ALA A 106 16.03 -7.08 -0.18
CA ALA A 106 16.50 -5.70 -0.15
C ALA A 106 16.88 -5.29 1.29
N THR A 107 17.95 -4.53 1.42
CA THR A 107 18.36 -3.97 2.71
C THR A 107 17.48 -2.77 3.07
N VAL A 108 16.83 -2.82 4.23
CA VAL A 108 16.09 -1.69 4.80
C VAL A 108 16.92 -1.09 5.94
N THR A 109 17.32 0.17 5.81
CA THR A 109 18.17 0.85 6.79
C THR A 109 17.86 2.34 6.86
N HIS A 110 18.56 3.05 7.75
CA HIS A 110 18.37 4.49 7.92
C HIS A 110 18.53 5.23 6.58
N SER A 111 17.49 6.00 6.25
CA SER A 111 17.51 6.90 5.10
C SER A 111 18.55 8.01 5.30
N ALA A 112 19.21 8.44 4.22
CA ALA A 112 20.08 9.61 4.23
C ALA A 112 19.33 10.90 4.62
N GLU A 113 18.00 10.91 4.45
CA GLU A 113 17.13 12.01 4.81
C GLU A 113 16.21 11.59 5.96
N LEU A 114 16.30 12.31 7.09
CA LEU A 114 15.34 12.15 8.19
C LEU A 114 14.07 12.95 7.86
N MET A 115 12.97 12.23 7.62
CA MET A 115 11.68 12.80 7.25
C MET A 115 10.63 12.48 8.31
N HIS A 116 10.06 13.52 8.93
CA HIS A 116 8.92 13.37 9.83
C HIS A 116 7.89 14.46 9.54
N GLY A 117 6.76 14.07 8.92
CA GLY A 117 5.69 15.00 8.55
C GLY A 117 6.09 16.02 7.45
N LYS A 118 7.13 15.72 6.68
CA LYS A 118 7.58 16.57 5.57
C LYS A 118 7.11 16.00 4.25
N THR A 119 6.94 16.86 3.27
CA THR A 119 6.61 16.47 1.90
C THR A 119 7.87 16.38 1.05
N SER A 120 7.84 15.52 0.04
CA SER A 120 8.84 15.43 -1.02
C SER A 120 8.18 15.32 -2.38
N ARG A 121 8.91 15.77 -3.41
CA ARG A 121 8.54 15.49 -4.80
C ARG A 121 8.94 14.05 -5.11
N VAL A 122 8.00 13.28 -5.63
CA VAL A 122 8.17 11.88 -6.01
C VAL A 122 7.93 11.75 -7.50
N LEU A 123 8.90 11.18 -8.20
CA LEU A 123 8.78 10.78 -9.60
C LEU A 123 8.35 9.33 -9.65
N HIS A 124 7.51 8.97 -10.60
CA HIS A 124 7.09 7.60 -10.79
C HIS A 124 7.21 7.17 -12.26
N GLY A 125 7.41 5.87 -12.49
CA GLY A 125 7.22 5.27 -13.80
C GLY A 125 5.72 5.10 -14.12
N ASN A 126 5.42 4.67 -15.32
CA ASN A 126 4.04 4.44 -15.75
C ASN A 126 3.41 3.15 -15.17
N HIS A 127 3.80 2.74 -13.95
CA HIS A 127 3.19 1.59 -13.31
C HIS A 127 1.71 1.86 -13.02
N SER A 128 0.85 0.85 -13.19
CA SER A 128 -0.62 0.97 -13.02
C SER A 128 -1.06 1.49 -11.66
N MET A 129 -0.25 1.29 -10.61
CA MET A 129 -0.45 1.86 -9.26
C MET A 129 -0.64 3.38 -9.30
N PHE A 130 0.08 4.07 -10.19
CA PHE A 130 0.07 5.53 -10.31
C PHE A 130 -0.78 6.06 -11.47
N ALA A 131 -1.61 5.22 -12.08
CA ALA A 131 -2.47 5.67 -13.18
C ALA A 131 -3.36 6.85 -12.75
N GLY A 132 -3.24 7.98 -13.46
CA GLY A 132 -3.97 9.21 -13.14
C GLY A 132 -3.41 10.04 -11.98
N VAL A 133 -2.27 9.68 -11.42
CA VAL A 133 -1.51 10.50 -10.46
C VAL A 133 -0.56 11.42 -11.24
N PRO A 134 -0.39 12.70 -10.87
CA PRO A 134 0.59 13.59 -11.51
C PRO A 134 2.02 13.05 -11.40
N ASP A 135 2.87 13.33 -12.38
CA ASP A 135 4.30 13.00 -12.34
C ASP A 135 5.13 14.25 -12.64
N PRO A 136 5.90 14.74 -11.68
CA PRO A 136 6.02 14.30 -10.30
C PRO A 136 4.83 14.75 -9.42
N PHE A 137 4.58 14.06 -8.31
CA PHE A 137 3.56 14.41 -7.31
C PHE A 137 4.19 14.71 -5.94
N THR A 138 3.41 15.34 -5.07
CA THR A 138 3.81 15.61 -3.67
C THR A 138 3.37 14.46 -2.78
N ALA A 139 4.27 13.93 -1.94
CA ALA A 139 3.94 12.89 -0.98
C ALA A 139 4.46 13.23 0.42
N THR A 140 3.68 12.88 1.45
CA THR A 140 4.05 13.03 2.86
C THR A 140 4.85 11.83 3.33
N ARG A 141 5.93 12.11 4.06
CA ARG A 141 6.87 11.11 4.56
C ARG A 141 7.00 11.20 6.09
N TYR A 142 6.92 10.03 6.76
CA TYR A 142 7.10 9.89 8.22
C TYR A 142 8.16 8.85 8.57
N HIS A 143 8.99 8.42 7.62
CA HIS A 143 9.92 7.30 7.79
C HIS A 143 11.35 7.74 8.06
N SER A 144 12.04 7.01 8.92
CA SER A 144 13.49 7.08 9.14
C SER A 144 14.25 5.97 8.40
N LEU A 145 13.56 4.90 8.01
CA LEU A 145 14.12 3.78 7.25
C LEU A 145 13.63 3.83 5.81
N ALA A 146 14.45 3.33 4.89
CA ALA A 146 14.11 3.15 3.48
C ALA A 146 14.85 1.94 2.90
N ALA A 147 14.32 1.36 1.83
CA ALA A 147 15.00 0.35 1.05
C ALA A 147 16.22 0.97 0.34
N VAL A 148 17.38 0.32 0.47
CA VAL A 148 18.61 0.72 -0.22
C VAL A 148 18.50 0.35 -1.69
N ARG A 149 18.45 1.35 -2.57
CA ARG A 149 18.21 1.19 -4.00
C ARG A 149 19.08 0.12 -4.67
N SER A 150 20.37 0.07 -4.36
CA SER A 150 21.33 -0.88 -4.96
C SER A 150 21.16 -2.32 -4.48
N THR A 151 20.32 -2.56 -3.49
CA THR A 151 20.03 -3.90 -2.95
C THR A 151 18.66 -4.42 -3.35
N VAL A 152 17.84 -3.60 -4.03
CA VAL A 152 16.53 -4.04 -4.55
C VAL A 152 16.78 -5.07 -5.65
N PRO A 153 16.29 -6.31 -5.49
CA PRO A 153 16.57 -7.38 -6.44
C PRO A 153 15.74 -7.25 -7.72
N ASP A 154 16.11 -8.02 -8.75
CA ASP A 154 15.48 -7.95 -10.07
C ASP A 154 14.00 -8.36 -10.08
N GLU A 155 13.55 -9.13 -9.09
CA GLU A 155 12.15 -9.52 -8.90
C GLU A 155 11.24 -8.33 -8.60
N LEU A 156 11.81 -7.27 -8.01
CA LEU A 156 11.10 -6.04 -7.70
C LEU A 156 11.43 -4.94 -8.71
N GLU A 157 10.40 -4.24 -9.16
CA GLU A 157 10.52 -3.00 -9.90
C GLU A 157 10.48 -1.83 -8.93
N ILE A 158 11.43 -0.89 -9.03
CA ILE A 158 11.30 0.42 -8.38
C ILE A 158 10.34 1.25 -9.21
N THR A 159 9.15 1.50 -8.68
CA THR A 159 8.04 2.17 -9.38
C THR A 159 7.98 3.67 -9.12
N ALA A 160 8.62 4.12 -8.03
CA ALA A 160 8.72 5.54 -7.69
C ALA A 160 9.97 5.82 -6.85
N GLU A 161 10.50 7.04 -6.97
CA GLU A 161 11.65 7.52 -6.20
C GLU A 161 11.57 9.04 -5.99
N THR A 162 12.28 9.56 -4.98
CA THR A 162 12.47 11.00 -4.85
C THR A 162 13.48 11.50 -5.86
N GLU A 163 13.54 12.82 -6.09
CA GLU A 163 14.60 13.44 -6.90
C GLU A 163 16.02 13.08 -6.39
N GLY A 164 16.17 12.79 -5.10
CA GLY A 164 17.41 12.32 -4.46
C GLY A 164 17.66 10.81 -4.58
N GLY A 165 16.80 10.05 -5.29
CA GLY A 165 16.97 8.61 -5.54
C GLY A 165 16.59 7.70 -4.37
N ILE A 166 15.81 8.20 -3.39
CA ILE A 166 15.26 7.36 -2.33
C ILE A 166 14.07 6.58 -2.88
N VAL A 167 14.07 5.27 -2.71
CA VAL A 167 12.99 4.38 -3.18
C VAL A 167 11.67 4.73 -2.47
N MET A 168 10.67 5.10 -3.25
CA MET A 168 9.36 5.51 -2.79
C MET A 168 8.24 4.56 -3.21
N GLY A 169 8.50 3.64 -4.14
CA GLY A 169 7.57 2.62 -4.56
C GLY A 169 8.25 1.40 -5.10
N VAL A 170 7.70 0.23 -4.80
CA VAL A 170 8.10 -1.04 -5.40
C VAL A 170 6.88 -1.82 -5.85
N ALA A 171 7.05 -2.63 -6.88
CA ALA A 171 6.09 -3.63 -7.29
C ALA A 171 6.81 -4.91 -7.70
N HIS A 172 6.25 -6.07 -7.38
CA HIS A 172 6.79 -7.32 -7.86
C HIS A 172 6.41 -7.53 -9.33
N ARG A 173 7.37 -7.99 -10.16
CA ARG A 173 7.19 -8.07 -11.62
C ARG A 173 6.20 -9.13 -12.09
N SER A 174 5.94 -10.17 -11.29
CA SER A 174 5.12 -11.32 -11.71
C SER A 174 3.97 -11.68 -10.78
N VAL A 175 3.98 -11.16 -9.53
CA VAL A 175 2.88 -11.38 -8.57
C VAL A 175 2.32 -10.03 -8.09
N PRO A 176 1.07 -9.95 -7.65
CA PRO A 176 0.38 -8.67 -7.40
C PRO A 176 0.76 -8.06 -6.03
N LEU A 177 2.04 -7.83 -5.81
CA LEU A 177 2.56 -7.16 -4.61
C LEU A 177 2.99 -5.75 -4.95
N TRP A 178 2.37 -4.75 -4.34
CA TRP A 178 2.67 -3.33 -4.51
C TRP A 178 3.00 -2.70 -3.17
N GLY A 179 3.90 -1.73 -3.16
CA GLY A 179 4.24 -1.01 -1.94
C GLY A 179 4.65 0.42 -2.19
N VAL A 180 4.29 1.32 -1.28
CA VAL A 180 4.69 2.73 -1.26
C VAL A 180 5.31 3.09 0.09
N GLN A 181 6.43 3.83 0.05
CA GLN A 181 7.15 4.26 1.25
C GLN A 181 6.50 5.46 1.93
N PHE A 182 5.79 6.27 1.18
CA PHE A 182 5.05 7.44 1.67
C PHE A 182 3.65 7.04 2.18
N HIS A 183 2.92 8.01 2.72
CA HIS A 183 1.59 7.84 3.30
C HIS A 183 0.51 8.33 2.33
N PRO A 184 -0.18 7.44 1.57
CA PRO A 184 -1.25 7.84 0.65
C PRO A 184 -2.47 8.41 1.37
N GLU A 185 -2.67 8.08 2.64
CA GLU A 185 -3.77 8.57 3.48
C GLU A 185 -3.53 9.98 4.02
N SER A 186 -2.31 10.51 3.89
CA SER A 186 -2.00 11.86 4.38
C SER A 186 -2.63 12.91 3.48
N VAL A 187 -3.23 13.92 4.10
CA VAL A 187 -3.91 15.04 3.41
C VAL A 187 -3.02 15.76 2.40
N LEU A 188 -1.72 15.84 2.67
CA LEU A 188 -0.75 16.50 1.78
C LEU A 188 -0.18 15.57 0.71
N THR A 189 -0.63 14.31 0.63
CA THR A 189 -0.23 13.41 -0.44
C THR A 189 -1.19 13.54 -1.62
N GLU A 190 -0.67 14.01 -2.77
CA GLU A 190 -1.45 14.09 -4.00
C GLU A 190 -1.79 12.70 -4.52
N GLY A 191 -3.04 12.49 -4.92
CA GLY A 191 -3.48 11.24 -5.54
C GLY A 191 -3.61 10.03 -4.61
N GLY A 192 -3.63 10.22 -3.29
CA GLY A 192 -3.69 9.11 -2.34
C GLY A 192 -4.90 8.19 -2.54
N TYR A 193 -6.11 8.75 -2.68
CA TYR A 193 -7.31 7.98 -3.04
C TYR A 193 -7.18 7.27 -4.38
N ARG A 194 -6.56 7.92 -5.38
CA ARG A 194 -6.37 7.37 -6.71
C ARG A 194 -5.48 6.12 -6.66
N MET A 195 -4.38 6.14 -5.93
CA MET A 195 -3.47 4.98 -5.80
C MET A 195 -4.16 3.79 -5.14
N LEU A 196 -4.90 4.01 -4.05
CA LEU A 196 -5.69 2.96 -3.40
C LEU A 196 -6.80 2.44 -4.31
N ALA A 197 -7.46 3.32 -5.06
CA ALA A 197 -8.48 2.94 -6.02
C ALA A 197 -7.91 2.10 -7.18
N ASN A 198 -6.74 2.46 -7.71
CA ASN A 198 -6.05 1.68 -8.74
C ASN A 198 -5.73 0.26 -8.24
N TRP A 199 -5.30 0.14 -6.98
CA TRP A 199 -5.11 -1.17 -6.37
C TRP A 199 -6.43 -1.94 -6.26
N LEU A 200 -7.51 -1.31 -5.77
CA LEU A 200 -8.83 -1.96 -5.68
C LEU A 200 -9.37 -2.40 -7.05
N GLU A 201 -9.13 -1.61 -8.11
CA GLU A 201 -9.48 -2.02 -9.48
C GLU A 201 -8.68 -3.23 -9.94
N SER A 202 -7.41 -3.34 -9.56
CA SER A 202 -6.60 -4.53 -9.84
C SER A 202 -7.14 -5.81 -9.19
N LEU A 203 -7.96 -5.66 -8.14
CA LEU A 203 -8.68 -6.76 -7.48
C LEU A 203 -10.03 -7.09 -8.12
N GLY A 204 -10.39 -6.40 -9.22
CA GLY A 204 -11.67 -6.55 -9.89
C GLY A 204 -12.79 -5.64 -9.39
N MET A 205 -12.52 -4.67 -8.51
CA MET A 205 -13.49 -3.70 -8.02
C MET A 205 -13.64 -2.53 -8.99
N ALA A 206 -14.36 -2.75 -10.07
CA ALA A 206 -14.57 -1.75 -11.11
C ALA A 206 -15.22 -0.46 -10.57
N GLY A 207 -14.75 0.70 -11.05
CA GLY A 207 -15.28 2.03 -10.71
C GLY A 207 -14.70 2.64 -9.44
N ALA A 208 -13.73 2.01 -8.79
CA ALA A 208 -13.03 2.58 -7.64
C ALA A 208 -12.27 3.86 -8.03
N ALA A 209 -11.62 3.87 -9.20
CA ALA A 209 -10.91 5.05 -9.71
C ALA A 209 -11.88 6.23 -9.99
N ALA A 210 -13.03 5.96 -10.59
CA ALA A 210 -14.04 6.99 -10.81
C ALA A 210 -14.62 7.55 -9.49
N ARG A 211 -14.73 6.70 -8.46
CA ARG A 211 -15.12 7.14 -7.12
C ARG A 211 -14.06 8.00 -6.47
N ALA A 212 -12.78 7.65 -6.64
CA ALA A 212 -11.65 8.45 -6.12
C ALA A 212 -11.68 9.90 -6.63
N ASP A 213 -12.14 10.14 -7.86
CA ASP A 213 -12.25 11.50 -8.44
C ASP A 213 -13.28 12.38 -7.73
N THR A 214 -14.18 11.79 -6.96
CA THR A 214 -15.21 12.52 -6.20
C THR A 214 -14.84 12.71 -4.72
N LEU A 215 -13.73 12.10 -4.28
CA LEU A 215 -13.29 12.14 -2.89
C LEU A 215 -12.13 13.13 -2.71
N SER A 216 -12.07 13.75 -1.56
CA SER A 216 -10.97 14.61 -1.13
C SER A 216 -10.59 14.26 0.30
N PRO A 217 -9.30 14.32 0.65
CA PRO A 217 -8.87 14.14 2.03
C PRO A 217 -9.62 15.10 2.97
N VAL A 218 -10.12 14.60 4.08
CA VAL A 218 -10.79 15.44 5.08
C VAL A 218 -9.72 16.25 5.82
N VAL A 219 -9.74 17.56 5.66
CA VAL A 219 -8.93 18.48 6.45
C VAL A 219 -9.67 18.66 7.78
N GLY A 220 -9.16 18.02 8.85
CA GLY A 220 -9.70 18.16 10.21
C GLY A 220 -9.26 19.45 10.90
#